data_49be158fee30d76ec26e059874004134
#
_entry.id   49be158fee30d76ec26e059874004134
#
_cell.length_a   1.000
_cell.length_b   1.000
_cell.length_c   1.000
_cell.angle_alpha   90.00
_cell.angle_beta   90.00
_cell.angle_gamma   90.00
#
_symmetry.space_group_name_H-M   'P 1'
#
loop_
_entity.id
_entity.type
_entity.pdbx_description
1 polymer ?
#
loop_
_entity_poly.entity_id
_entity_poly.type
_entity_poly.pdbx_seq_one_letter_code
_entity_poly.pdbx_strand_id
1 'polypeptide(L)'
;LDLGHYERFVDVPLSRRSNATTGSIYQEVLAKERRGDYLGHTVQVIPHITNEIKQRIRALAADEDVDVVITEIGGTVGDIEILPFLEAIRQFRKDVGRENVFYVHVTLVPYIAPAGEQKTKLTQHSVTELRGRGIQPDAIVCRSDRPIGAHLKEKISLLCDVPEEGIVSCVDAPTL
;
A
#
# COMPACT_ATOMS: atom_id res chain seq x y z
N LEU A 1 -8.94 11.59 -4.53
CA LEU A 1 -8.39 12.71 -5.30
C LEU A 1 -7.71 12.27 -6.59
N ASP A 2 -7.13 11.08 -6.60
CA ASP A 2 -6.42 10.56 -7.78
C ASP A 2 -7.28 9.65 -8.66
N LEU A 3 -8.54 9.40 -8.28
CA LEU A 3 -9.46 8.53 -9.02
C LEU A 3 -9.62 8.94 -10.48
N GLY A 4 -9.73 10.23 -10.76
CA GLY A 4 -9.83 10.74 -12.13
C GLY A 4 -8.56 10.52 -12.97
N HIS A 5 -7.39 10.39 -12.34
CA HIS A 5 -6.17 9.97 -13.02
C HIS A 5 -6.23 8.48 -13.36
N TYR A 6 -6.63 7.65 -12.40
CA TYR A 6 -6.77 6.20 -12.63
C TYR A 6 -7.78 5.90 -13.73
N GLU A 7 -8.94 6.54 -13.70
CA GLU A 7 -9.97 6.41 -14.77
C GLU A 7 -9.39 6.72 -16.15
N ARG A 8 -8.60 7.79 -16.28
CA ARG A 8 -7.98 8.16 -17.56
C ARG A 8 -6.93 7.16 -18.05
N PHE A 9 -6.21 6.51 -17.11
CA PHE A 9 -5.15 5.57 -17.48
C PHE A 9 -5.64 4.16 -17.75
N VAL A 10 -6.61 3.69 -16.98
CA VAL A 10 -7.14 2.33 -17.11
C VAL A 10 -8.38 2.26 -17.99
N ASP A 11 -8.93 3.42 -18.39
CA ASP A 11 -10.16 3.55 -19.18
C ASP A 11 -11.35 2.78 -18.59
N VAL A 12 -11.45 2.84 -17.26
CA VAL A 12 -12.52 2.19 -16.48
C VAL A 12 -13.13 3.20 -15.52
N PRO A 13 -14.46 3.41 -15.53
CA PRO A 13 -15.10 4.29 -14.58
C PRO A 13 -14.99 3.72 -13.16
N LEU A 14 -14.56 4.55 -12.22
CA LEU A 14 -14.48 4.19 -10.81
C LEU A 14 -15.74 4.62 -10.06
N SER A 15 -16.10 3.86 -9.03
CA SER A 15 -17.26 4.12 -8.20
C SER A 15 -16.89 4.67 -6.83
N ARG A 16 -17.88 5.05 -6.03
CA ARG A 16 -17.65 5.39 -4.62
C ARG A 16 -17.02 4.25 -3.81
N ARG A 17 -17.18 3.01 -4.26
CA ARG A 17 -16.58 1.84 -3.63
C ARG A 17 -15.07 1.76 -3.83
N SER A 18 -14.57 2.41 -4.88
CA SER A 18 -13.14 2.48 -5.19
C SER A 18 -12.36 3.43 -4.26
N ASN A 19 -13.03 4.03 -3.26
CA ASN A 19 -12.39 4.91 -2.30
C ASN A 19 -12.83 4.59 -0.86
N ALA A 20 -11.88 4.50 0.06
CA ALA A 20 -12.11 4.30 1.47
C ALA A 20 -11.27 5.26 2.31
N THR A 21 -11.91 6.28 2.87
CA THR A 21 -11.23 7.22 3.77
C THR A 21 -11.29 6.75 5.21
N THR A 22 -10.33 7.16 6.04
CA THR A 22 -10.31 6.90 7.48
C THR A 22 -11.65 7.29 8.12
N GLY A 23 -12.15 8.50 7.81
CA GLY A 23 -13.42 8.97 8.36
C GLY A 23 -14.61 8.06 8.01
N SER A 24 -14.70 7.59 6.76
CA SER A 24 -15.77 6.70 6.32
C SER A 24 -15.72 5.32 6.99
N ILE A 25 -14.52 4.80 7.23
CA ILE A 25 -14.32 3.52 7.94
C ILE A 25 -14.78 3.65 9.40
N TYR A 26 -14.29 4.67 10.10
CA TYR A 26 -14.66 4.88 11.51
C TYR A 26 -16.15 5.18 11.68
N GLN A 27 -16.72 5.99 10.80
CA GLN A 27 -18.17 6.29 10.82
C GLN A 27 -19.02 5.02 10.71
N GLU A 28 -18.67 4.10 9.80
CA GLU A 28 -19.40 2.84 9.64
C GLU A 28 -19.29 1.96 10.89
N VAL A 29 -18.08 1.83 11.45
CA VAL A 29 -17.89 1.04 12.68
C VAL A 29 -18.66 1.64 13.86
N LEU A 30 -18.64 2.96 14.04
CA LEU A 30 -19.42 3.64 15.07
C LEU A 30 -20.93 3.50 14.87
N ALA A 31 -21.40 3.53 13.62
CA ALA A 31 -22.80 3.30 13.30
C ALA A 31 -23.22 1.88 13.66
N LYS A 32 -22.41 0.88 13.34
CA LYS A 32 -22.62 -0.53 13.72
C LYS A 32 -22.68 -0.70 15.25
N GLU A 33 -21.74 -0.08 15.97
CA GLU A 33 -21.72 -0.10 17.44
C GLU A 33 -23.01 0.44 18.02
N ARG A 34 -23.47 1.61 17.57
CA ARG A 34 -24.71 2.25 18.04
C ARG A 34 -25.96 1.45 17.73
N ARG A 35 -25.98 0.68 16.64
CA ARG A 35 -27.09 -0.24 16.34
C ARG A 35 -27.08 -1.53 17.15
N GLY A 36 -25.99 -1.79 17.89
CA GLY A 36 -25.81 -3.01 18.65
C GLY A 36 -25.29 -4.21 17.85
N ASP A 37 -24.78 -3.99 16.66
CA ASP A 37 -24.30 -5.06 15.76
C ASP A 37 -23.15 -5.88 16.39
N TYR A 38 -22.44 -5.32 17.36
CA TYR A 38 -21.35 -5.98 18.08
C TYR A 38 -21.78 -6.63 19.41
N LEU A 39 -23.10 -6.70 19.68
CA LEU A 39 -23.67 -7.44 20.81
C LEU A 39 -23.07 -7.07 22.18
N GLY A 40 -22.70 -5.80 22.38
CA GLY A 40 -22.10 -5.30 23.63
C GLY A 40 -20.61 -5.57 23.78
N HIS A 41 -19.94 -6.15 22.79
CA HIS A 41 -18.49 -6.29 22.80
C HIS A 41 -17.80 -4.93 22.67
N THR A 42 -16.66 -4.77 23.33
CA THR A 42 -15.83 -3.56 23.22
C THR A 42 -15.32 -3.41 21.79
N VAL A 43 -15.64 -2.29 21.16
CA VAL A 43 -15.17 -1.97 19.79
C VAL A 43 -13.73 -1.45 19.87
N GLN A 44 -12.86 -1.98 19.01
CA GLN A 44 -11.42 -1.68 18.99
C GLN A 44 -10.94 -1.53 17.54
N VAL A 45 -9.74 -0.96 17.36
CA VAL A 45 -9.11 -0.88 16.03
C VAL A 45 -8.94 -2.28 15.44
N ILE A 46 -8.44 -3.21 16.24
CA ILE A 46 -8.39 -4.63 15.91
C ILE A 46 -9.42 -5.35 16.80
N PRO A 47 -10.39 -6.07 16.26
CA PRO A 47 -10.57 -6.40 14.83
C PRO A 47 -11.54 -5.49 14.06
N HIS A 48 -12.23 -4.55 14.69
CA HIS A 48 -13.42 -3.92 14.08
C HIS A 48 -13.07 -2.98 12.91
N ILE A 49 -12.12 -2.05 13.11
CA ILE A 49 -11.65 -1.14 12.05
C ILE A 49 -10.93 -1.93 10.95
N THR A 50 -10.03 -2.84 11.34
CA THR A 50 -9.29 -3.65 10.35
C THR A 50 -10.22 -4.55 9.53
N ASN A 51 -11.26 -5.12 10.15
CA ASN A 51 -12.23 -5.93 9.42
C ASN A 51 -13.08 -5.10 8.44
N GLU A 52 -13.46 -3.87 8.82
CA GLU A 52 -14.18 -2.96 7.92
C GLU A 52 -13.33 -2.63 6.68
N ILE A 53 -12.05 -2.34 6.87
CA ILE A 53 -11.11 -2.08 5.76
C ILE A 53 -11.03 -3.32 4.84
N LYS A 54 -10.78 -4.49 5.41
CA LYS A 54 -10.69 -5.75 4.66
C LYS A 54 -11.99 -6.08 3.92
N GLN A 55 -13.13 -5.81 4.53
CA GLN A 55 -14.44 -6.03 3.92
C GLN A 55 -14.63 -5.16 2.68
N ARG A 56 -14.20 -3.89 2.70
CA ARG A 56 -14.30 -3.00 1.53
C ARG A 56 -13.45 -3.48 0.37
N ILE A 57 -12.24 -3.95 0.63
CA ILE A 57 -11.38 -4.54 -0.42
C ILE A 57 -12.07 -5.77 -1.04
N ARG A 58 -12.62 -6.67 -0.22
CA ARG A 58 -13.33 -7.85 -0.70
C ARG A 58 -14.59 -7.54 -1.49
N ALA A 59 -15.36 -6.54 -1.03
CA ALA A 59 -16.60 -6.16 -1.69
C ALA A 59 -16.35 -5.66 -3.12
N LEU A 60 -15.27 -4.94 -3.35
CA LEU A 60 -14.90 -4.49 -4.69
C LEU A 60 -14.61 -5.68 -5.62
N ALA A 61 -13.87 -6.67 -5.14
CA ALA A 61 -13.55 -7.87 -5.91
C ALA A 61 -14.77 -8.72 -6.22
N ALA A 62 -15.74 -8.79 -5.30
CA ALA A 62 -16.94 -9.62 -5.46
C ALA A 62 -18.00 -9.00 -6.40
N ASP A 63 -18.03 -7.67 -6.47
CA ASP A 63 -19.09 -6.95 -7.20
C ASP A 63 -18.76 -6.76 -8.70
N GLU A 64 -17.50 -6.83 -9.11
CA GLU A 64 -17.09 -6.39 -10.44
C GLU A 64 -16.51 -7.50 -11.34
N ASP A 65 -16.56 -8.76 -10.93
CA ASP A 65 -16.02 -9.91 -11.70
C ASP A 65 -14.63 -9.61 -12.30
N VAL A 66 -13.73 -9.13 -11.43
CA VAL A 66 -12.38 -8.73 -11.82
C VAL A 66 -11.35 -9.78 -11.40
N ASP A 67 -10.34 -9.99 -12.23
CA ASP A 67 -9.24 -10.91 -11.95
C ASP A 67 -8.25 -10.34 -10.91
N VAL A 68 -8.07 -9.02 -10.88
CA VAL A 68 -7.10 -8.33 -10.05
C VAL A 68 -7.70 -7.06 -9.44
N VAL A 69 -7.52 -6.88 -8.12
CA VAL A 69 -7.82 -5.63 -7.41
C VAL A 69 -6.52 -4.98 -6.98
N ILE A 70 -6.29 -3.75 -7.43
CA ILE A 70 -5.17 -2.93 -7.00
C ILE A 70 -5.64 -2.01 -5.89
N THR A 71 -5.12 -2.21 -4.68
CA THR A 71 -5.43 -1.38 -3.50
C THR A 71 -4.24 -0.48 -3.18
N GLU A 72 -4.44 0.82 -3.27
CA GLU A 72 -3.44 1.82 -2.88
C GLU A 72 -3.66 2.22 -1.42
N ILE A 73 -2.61 2.19 -0.62
CA ILE A 73 -2.59 2.70 0.76
C ILE A 73 -1.81 4.01 0.76
N GLY A 74 -2.54 5.12 0.83
CA GLY A 74 -1.96 6.46 0.85
C GLY A 74 -1.29 6.81 2.17
N GLY A 75 -0.25 7.64 2.09
CA GLY A 75 0.55 8.10 3.22
C GLY A 75 1.92 7.44 3.31
N THR A 76 2.76 7.98 4.19
CA THR A 76 4.12 7.48 4.41
C THR A 76 4.13 6.33 5.40
N VAL A 77 4.86 5.26 5.07
CA VAL A 77 5.07 4.16 6.02
C VAL A 77 5.78 4.69 7.27
N GLY A 78 5.15 4.49 8.42
CA GLY A 78 5.58 5.05 9.71
C GLY A 78 4.63 6.10 10.26
N ASP A 79 3.81 6.73 9.42
CA ASP A 79 2.81 7.68 9.87
C ASP A 79 1.69 6.98 10.65
N ILE A 80 1.24 7.63 11.73
CA ILE A 80 0.28 7.04 12.66
C ILE A 80 -1.09 6.81 12.03
N GLU A 81 -1.49 7.68 11.13
CA GLU A 81 -2.82 7.65 10.49
C GLU A 81 -3.04 6.46 9.56
N ILE A 82 -1.96 5.86 9.02
CA ILE A 82 -2.09 4.70 8.12
C ILE A 82 -1.96 3.35 8.84
N LEU A 83 -1.63 3.35 10.13
CA LEU A 83 -1.40 2.11 10.89
C LEU A 83 -2.56 1.12 10.83
N PRO A 84 -3.84 1.52 10.95
CA PRO A 84 -4.97 0.59 10.82
C PRO A 84 -5.05 -0.05 9.43
N PHE A 85 -4.69 0.68 8.38
CA PHE A 85 -4.68 0.17 7.01
C PHE A 85 -3.53 -0.83 6.79
N LEU A 86 -2.33 -0.51 7.28
CA LEU A 86 -1.20 -1.44 7.22
C LEU A 86 -1.50 -2.74 7.97
N GLU A 87 -2.09 -2.63 9.17
CA GLU A 87 -2.50 -3.80 9.94
C GLU A 87 -3.59 -4.61 9.20
N ALA A 88 -4.55 -3.94 8.58
CA ALA A 88 -5.59 -4.60 7.80
C ALA A 88 -5.02 -5.40 6.62
N ILE A 89 -4.12 -4.81 5.81
CA ILE A 89 -3.53 -5.53 4.66
C ILE A 89 -2.58 -6.63 5.10
N ARG A 90 -1.87 -6.46 6.23
CA ARG A 90 -1.07 -7.53 6.82
C ARG A 90 -1.94 -8.75 7.15
N GLN A 91 -3.09 -8.53 7.79
CA GLN A 91 -4.07 -9.59 8.09
C GLN A 91 -4.69 -10.16 6.81
N PHE A 92 -4.96 -9.30 5.81
CA PHE A 92 -5.63 -9.68 4.57
C PHE A 92 -4.88 -10.79 3.84
N ARG A 93 -3.55 -10.72 3.77
CA ARG A 93 -2.70 -11.78 3.17
C ARG A 93 -2.91 -13.15 3.83
N LYS A 94 -3.12 -13.17 5.14
CA LYS A 94 -3.46 -14.42 5.87
C LYS A 94 -4.87 -14.89 5.54
N ASP A 95 -5.81 -13.96 5.41
CA ASP A 95 -7.22 -14.27 5.21
C ASP A 95 -7.53 -14.87 3.83
N VAL A 96 -6.82 -14.42 2.79
CA VAL A 96 -7.08 -14.82 1.39
C VAL A 96 -6.05 -15.79 0.82
N GLY A 97 -4.97 -16.06 1.55
CA GLY A 97 -3.84 -16.87 1.09
C GLY A 97 -2.69 -16.00 0.57
N ARG A 98 -1.47 -16.45 0.87
CA ARG A 98 -0.26 -15.70 0.50
C ARG A 98 -0.10 -15.57 -1.01
N GLU A 99 -0.51 -16.56 -1.74
CA GLU A 99 -0.44 -16.68 -3.20
C GLU A 99 -1.38 -15.69 -3.91
N ASN A 100 -2.36 -15.14 -3.20
CA ASN A 100 -3.36 -14.22 -3.75
C ASN A 100 -3.06 -12.75 -3.43
N VAL A 101 -1.92 -12.44 -2.82
CA VAL A 101 -1.55 -11.07 -2.45
C VAL A 101 -0.11 -10.77 -2.85
N PHE A 102 0.08 -9.65 -3.52
CA PHE A 102 1.38 -9.14 -3.93
C PHE A 102 1.56 -7.72 -3.40
N TYR A 103 2.59 -7.49 -2.58
CA TYR A 103 2.88 -6.19 -2.00
C TYR A 103 3.90 -5.43 -2.82
N VAL A 104 3.48 -4.30 -3.36
CA VAL A 104 4.37 -3.34 -4.04
C VAL A 104 4.63 -2.16 -3.12
N HIS A 105 5.89 -1.91 -2.80
CA HIS A 105 6.30 -0.74 -2.02
C HIS A 105 6.85 0.35 -2.93
N VAL A 106 6.21 1.52 -2.92
CA VAL A 106 6.67 2.68 -3.70
C VAL A 106 7.55 3.55 -2.80
N THR A 107 8.73 3.92 -3.30
CA THR A 107 9.72 4.69 -2.53
C THR A 107 10.46 5.68 -3.41
N LEU A 108 11.24 6.58 -2.78
CA LEU A 108 12.06 7.57 -3.46
C LEU A 108 13.56 7.22 -3.34
N VAL A 109 14.27 7.30 -4.47
CA VAL A 109 15.74 7.20 -4.54
C VAL A 109 16.29 8.53 -5.06
N PRO A 110 16.49 9.51 -4.19
CA PRO A 110 16.90 10.84 -4.60
C PRO A 110 18.37 10.89 -5.03
N TYR A 111 18.67 11.76 -6.00
CA TYR A 111 20.02 12.16 -6.31
C TYR A 111 20.46 13.34 -5.43
N ILE A 112 21.58 13.20 -4.77
CA ILE A 112 22.12 14.25 -3.91
C ILE A 112 23.25 14.95 -4.67
N ALA A 113 22.94 16.09 -5.26
CA ALA A 113 23.88 16.83 -6.12
C ALA A 113 25.25 17.11 -5.48
N PRO A 114 25.35 17.59 -4.23
CA PRO A 114 26.66 17.78 -3.58
C PRO A 114 27.49 16.51 -3.39
N ALA A 115 26.81 15.36 -3.29
CA ALA A 115 27.47 14.05 -3.15
C ALA A 115 27.73 13.37 -4.48
N GLY A 116 27.10 13.82 -5.57
CA GLY A 116 27.23 13.25 -6.89
C GLY A 116 26.64 11.84 -7.04
N GLU A 117 25.70 11.43 -6.16
CA GLU A 117 25.20 10.07 -6.14
C GLU A 117 23.72 9.96 -5.75
N GLN A 118 23.06 8.88 -6.20
CA GLN A 118 21.73 8.50 -5.72
C GLN A 118 21.84 7.82 -4.35
N LYS A 119 20.92 8.12 -3.45
CA LYS A 119 20.89 7.57 -2.09
C LYS A 119 19.75 6.57 -1.93
N THR A 120 20.10 5.35 -1.54
CA THR A 120 19.12 4.26 -1.25
C THR A 120 18.68 4.24 0.22
N LYS A 121 19.18 5.14 1.06
CA LYS A 121 18.92 5.09 2.50
C LYS A 121 17.44 5.30 2.86
N LEU A 122 16.73 6.17 2.15
CA LEU A 122 15.29 6.38 2.36
C LEU A 122 14.49 5.11 2.08
N THR A 123 14.80 4.42 0.97
CA THR A 123 14.21 3.13 0.62
C THR A 123 14.45 2.10 1.72
N GLN A 124 15.69 1.96 2.17
CA GLN A 124 16.05 1.01 3.22
C GLN A 124 15.28 1.27 4.52
N HIS A 125 15.19 2.53 4.97
CA HIS A 125 14.46 2.91 6.18
C HIS A 125 12.96 2.63 6.04
N SER A 126 12.37 3.02 4.91
CA SER A 126 10.95 2.80 4.66
C SER A 126 10.59 1.31 4.64
N VAL A 127 11.40 0.47 3.99
CA VAL A 127 11.21 -0.99 3.99
C VAL A 127 11.42 -1.59 5.38
N THR A 128 12.43 -1.11 6.12
CA THR A 128 12.66 -1.56 7.51
C THR A 128 11.44 -1.29 8.39
N GLU A 129 10.85 -0.09 8.28
CA GLU A 129 9.64 0.26 9.01
C GLU A 129 8.45 -0.62 8.61
N LEU A 130 8.26 -0.87 7.31
CA LEU A 130 7.21 -1.75 6.79
C LEU A 130 7.37 -3.20 7.30
N ARG A 131 8.59 -3.72 7.28
CA ARG A 131 8.91 -5.05 7.82
C ARG A 131 8.68 -5.12 9.33
N GLY A 132 8.97 -4.06 10.06
CA GLY A 132 8.65 -3.92 11.48
C GLY A 132 7.16 -4.06 11.77
N ARG A 133 6.29 -3.77 10.79
CA ARG A 133 4.84 -3.99 10.84
C ARG A 133 4.41 -5.38 10.36
N GLY A 134 5.36 -6.25 10.03
CA GLY A 134 5.07 -7.61 9.57
C GLY A 134 4.68 -7.72 8.09
N ILE A 135 5.03 -6.71 7.29
CA ILE A 135 4.79 -6.71 5.84
C ILE A 135 6.15 -6.73 5.12
N GLN A 136 6.45 -7.84 4.44
CA GLN A 136 7.56 -7.94 3.53
C GLN A 136 7.07 -7.59 2.12
N PRO A 137 7.60 -6.55 1.45
CA PRO A 137 7.24 -6.25 0.08
C PRO A 137 7.73 -7.35 -0.86
N ASP A 138 6.95 -7.66 -1.86
CA ASP A 138 7.30 -8.60 -2.93
C ASP A 138 8.03 -7.87 -4.07
N ALA A 139 7.78 -6.56 -4.23
CA ALA A 139 8.52 -5.70 -5.13
C ALA A 139 8.66 -4.27 -4.58
N ILE A 140 9.67 -3.54 -5.06
CA ILE A 140 9.92 -2.14 -4.72
C ILE A 140 9.98 -1.30 -6.00
N VAL A 141 9.11 -0.31 -6.10
CA VAL A 141 9.14 0.68 -7.17
C VAL A 141 9.93 1.90 -6.67
N CYS A 142 11.06 2.14 -7.26
CA CYS A 142 11.99 3.21 -6.90
C CYS A 142 11.77 4.41 -7.83
N ARG A 143 11.05 5.42 -7.34
CA ARG A 143 10.93 6.69 -8.04
C ARG A 143 12.23 7.48 -7.96
N SER A 144 12.64 8.06 -9.08
CA SER A 144 13.88 8.82 -9.19
C SER A 144 13.86 9.75 -10.39
N ASP A 145 14.68 10.80 -10.37
CA ASP A 145 14.87 11.73 -11.48
C ASP A 145 15.72 11.15 -12.62
N ARG A 146 16.35 10.00 -12.39
CA ARG A 146 17.24 9.32 -13.36
C ARG A 146 17.24 7.81 -13.13
N PRO A 147 17.66 7.00 -14.11
CA PRO A 147 17.72 5.53 -13.97
C PRO A 147 18.57 5.08 -12.77
N ILE A 148 18.14 4.01 -12.14
CA ILE A 148 18.87 3.37 -11.04
C ILE A 148 19.80 2.31 -11.64
N GLY A 149 21.11 2.48 -11.41
CA GLY A 149 22.13 1.53 -11.89
C GLY A 149 22.05 0.16 -11.20
N ALA A 150 22.59 -0.87 -11.88
CA ALA A 150 22.56 -2.25 -11.41
C ALA A 150 23.10 -2.41 -9.98
N HIS A 151 24.21 -1.75 -9.65
CA HIS A 151 24.81 -1.79 -8.31
C HIS A 151 23.90 -1.24 -7.20
N LEU A 152 23.00 -0.28 -7.52
CA LEU A 152 22.02 0.22 -6.56
C LEU A 152 20.84 -0.73 -6.42
N LYS A 153 20.43 -1.41 -7.50
CA LYS A 153 19.41 -2.46 -7.45
C LYS A 153 19.88 -3.63 -6.59
N GLU A 154 21.08 -4.14 -6.82
CA GLU A 154 21.72 -5.18 -6.00
C GLU A 154 21.75 -4.76 -4.52
N LYS A 155 22.17 -3.53 -4.24
CA LYS A 155 22.21 -2.99 -2.87
C LYS A 155 20.85 -2.92 -2.22
N ILE A 156 19.81 -2.47 -2.94
CA ILE A 156 18.44 -2.42 -2.43
C ILE A 156 17.93 -3.85 -2.22
N SER A 157 18.13 -4.75 -3.17
CA SER A 157 17.78 -6.16 -3.08
C SER A 157 18.34 -6.79 -1.81
N LEU A 158 19.63 -6.68 -1.59
CA LEU A 158 20.31 -7.24 -0.43
C LEU A 158 19.77 -6.68 0.91
N LEU A 159 19.60 -5.36 1.00
CA LEU A 159 19.24 -4.72 2.27
C LEU A 159 17.73 -4.74 2.56
N CYS A 160 16.91 -4.89 1.54
CA CYS A 160 15.44 -4.93 1.65
C CYS A 160 14.87 -6.36 1.56
N ASP A 161 15.70 -7.36 1.26
CA ASP A 161 15.28 -8.75 1.11
C ASP A 161 14.18 -8.91 0.05
N VAL A 162 14.42 -8.31 -1.13
CA VAL A 162 13.55 -8.38 -2.31
C VAL A 162 14.41 -8.81 -3.49
N PRO A 163 13.98 -9.77 -4.33
CA PRO A 163 14.75 -10.17 -5.51
C PRO A 163 15.07 -8.98 -6.43
N GLU A 164 16.21 -9.00 -7.13
CA GLU A 164 16.61 -7.90 -8.01
C GLU A 164 15.58 -7.62 -9.10
N GLU A 165 14.90 -8.64 -9.60
CA GLU A 165 13.82 -8.54 -10.58
C GLU A 165 12.62 -7.75 -10.03
N GLY A 166 12.44 -7.75 -8.71
CA GLY A 166 11.43 -6.99 -7.99
C GLY A 166 11.82 -5.53 -7.73
N ILE A 167 13.06 -5.10 -8.07
CA ILE A 167 13.49 -3.71 -7.93
C ILE A 167 13.26 -2.97 -9.24
N VAL A 168 12.18 -2.22 -9.30
CA VAL A 168 11.73 -1.51 -10.49
C VAL A 168 12.18 -0.04 -10.45
N SER A 169 12.90 0.41 -11.46
CA SER A 169 13.23 1.82 -11.64
C SER A 169 12.06 2.54 -12.29
N CYS A 170 11.53 3.56 -11.61
CA CYS A 170 10.47 4.42 -12.11
C CYS A 170 11.00 5.85 -12.23
N VAL A 171 11.47 6.19 -13.41
CA VAL A 171 12.07 7.51 -13.71
C VAL A 171 10.98 8.51 -14.00
N ASP A 172 11.13 9.74 -13.49
CA ASP A 172 10.22 10.83 -13.80
C ASP A 172 10.22 11.08 -15.33
N ALA A 173 9.04 11.07 -15.92
CA ALA A 173 8.84 11.27 -17.35
C ALA A 173 8.13 12.59 -17.62
N PRO A 174 8.43 13.29 -18.74
CA PRO A 174 7.76 14.55 -19.08
C PRO A 174 6.31 14.35 -19.52
N THR A 175 5.95 13.15 -19.91
CA THR A 175 4.58 12.74 -20.30
C THR A 175 4.30 11.35 -19.74
N LEU A 176 3.02 11.10 -19.51
CA LEU A 176 2.52 9.78 -19.14
C LEU A 176 2.19 8.97 -20.37
#